data_cbaf671e7b746c710d6d8dd7b90cc4c3
#
_entry.id   cbaf671e7b746c710d6d8dd7b90cc4c3
#
_cell.length_a   1.000
_cell.length_b   1.000
_cell.length_c   1.000
_cell.angle_alpha   90.00
_cell.angle_beta   90.00
_cell.angle_gamma   90.00
#
_symmetry.space_group_name_H-M   'P 1'
#
loop_
_entity.id
_entity.type
_entity.pdbx_description
1 polymer ?
#
loop_
_entity_poly.entity_id
_entity_poly.type
_entity_poly.pdbx_seq_one_letter_code
_entity_poly.pdbx_strand_id
1 'polypeptide(L)'
;EEIRNILVDIFSPLYTVETASDGKEGYEKVKVMQPDLVISDIMMPGMPGTELCAKIKNNIETCHIPVVLLTALSAPERELEGLRIGADIYVVKPFNMRRLVMQCNNLINTRRLLQNKYAHQLDSKAEKIATNELDQKFIEQATQVVEDNMENPEFSVDAFSREMGVGRTVLFQKIKGITGSTPNNFIMNLRLKKAAYFLL
;
A
#
# COMPACT_ATOMS: atom_id res chain seq x y z
N GLU A 1 13.41 22.16 0.96
CA GLU A 1 14.67 21.59 1.51
C GLU A 1 14.64 21.54 3.04
N GLU A 2 14.36 22.62 3.74
CA GLU A 2 14.27 22.67 5.21
C GLU A 2 13.29 21.65 5.80
N ILE A 3 12.06 21.59 5.26
CA ILE A 3 11.03 20.65 5.76
C ILE A 3 11.50 19.20 5.57
N ARG A 4 12.15 18.88 4.46
CA ARG A 4 12.67 17.54 4.18
C ARG A 4 13.71 17.13 5.23
N ASN A 5 14.65 18.01 5.54
CA ASN A 5 15.70 17.75 6.55
C ASN A 5 15.08 17.54 7.95
N ILE A 6 14.12 18.37 8.34
CA ILE A 6 13.41 18.22 9.62
C ILE A 6 12.66 16.88 9.68
N LEU A 7 12.01 16.47 8.58
CA LEU A 7 11.32 15.17 8.52
C LEU A 7 12.31 14.01 8.64
N VAL A 8 13.46 14.08 7.97
CA VAL A 8 14.54 13.08 8.09
C VAL A 8 14.98 12.95 9.55
N ASP A 9 15.29 14.06 10.21
CA ASP A 9 15.75 14.05 11.61
C ASP A 9 14.72 13.42 12.57
N ILE A 10 13.44 13.67 12.34
CA ILE A 10 12.36 13.17 13.20
C ILE A 10 12.04 11.69 12.95
N PHE A 11 12.06 11.25 11.70
CA PHE A 11 11.67 9.88 11.35
C PHE A 11 12.84 8.88 11.38
N SER A 12 14.09 9.32 11.14
CA SER A 12 15.26 8.42 11.10
C SER A 12 15.50 7.61 12.38
N PRO A 13 15.20 8.11 13.59
CA PRO A 13 15.32 7.27 14.79
C PRO A 13 14.34 6.10 14.86
N LEU A 14 13.24 6.15 14.11
CA LEU A 14 12.15 5.18 14.15
C LEU A 14 12.04 4.33 12.88
N TYR A 15 12.53 4.84 11.74
CA TYR A 15 12.32 4.27 10.42
C TYR A 15 13.58 4.41 9.56
N THR A 16 13.71 3.53 8.55
CA THR A 16 14.64 3.79 7.44
C THR A 16 14.02 4.86 6.54
N VAL A 17 14.66 6.00 6.43
CA VAL A 17 14.16 7.14 5.67
C VAL A 17 14.96 7.31 4.40
N GLU A 18 14.27 7.35 3.28
CA GLU A 18 14.81 7.71 1.97
C GLU A 18 14.23 9.02 1.48
N THR A 19 15.00 9.81 0.78
CA THR A 19 14.57 11.12 0.28
C THR A 19 14.65 11.20 -1.23
N ALA A 20 13.80 12.05 -1.82
CA ALA A 20 13.84 12.41 -3.22
C ALA A 20 13.84 13.95 -3.35
N SER A 21 14.44 14.45 -4.42
CA SER A 21 14.52 15.88 -4.70
C SER A 21 13.27 16.41 -5.40
N ASP A 22 12.59 15.57 -6.16
CA ASP A 22 11.37 15.90 -6.90
C ASP A 22 10.44 14.68 -7.02
N GLY A 23 9.24 14.88 -7.58
CA GLY A 23 8.24 13.82 -7.71
C GLY A 23 8.65 12.72 -8.68
N LYS A 24 9.49 12.99 -9.69
CA LYS A 24 9.94 11.98 -10.65
C LYS A 24 10.92 11.00 -10.01
N GLU A 25 11.94 11.52 -9.33
CA GLU A 25 12.87 10.70 -8.54
C GLU A 25 12.10 9.92 -7.48
N GLY A 26 11.17 10.58 -6.78
CA GLY A 26 10.32 9.97 -5.77
C GLY A 26 9.53 8.77 -6.32
N TYR A 27 8.92 8.91 -7.49
CA TYR A 27 8.15 7.81 -8.11
C TYR A 27 9.04 6.62 -8.49
N GLU A 28 10.23 6.86 -9.06
CA GLU A 28 11.17 5.78 -9.38
C GLU A 28 11.63 5.03 -8.12
N LYS A 29 11.94 5.77 -7.04
CA LYS A 29 12.28 5.16 -5.75
C LYS A 29 11.12 4.34 -5.17
N VAL A 30 9.90 4.84 -5.23
CA VAL A 30 8.71 4.12 -4.76
C VAL A 30 8.53 2.78 -5.47
N LYS A 31 8.71 2.72 -6.78
CA LYS A 31 8.62 1.45 -7.54
C LYS A 31 9.66 0.42 -7.12
N VAL A 32 10.88 0.86 -6.88
CA VAL A 32 12.00 -0.04 -6.55
C VAL A 32 11.94 -0.46 -5.08
N MET A 33 11.73 0.49 -4.17
CA MET A 33 11.88 0.29 -2.74
C MET A 33 10.60 -0.20 -2.05
N GLN A 34 9.43 0.05 -2.64
CA GLN A 34 8.13 -0.29 -2.06
C GLN A 34 8.00 0.15 -0.58
N PRO A 35 8.08 1.46 -0.29
CA PRO A 35 8.08 1.96 1.08
C PRO A 35 6.76 1.71 1.81
N ASP A 36 6.78 1.67 3.13
CA ASP A 36 5.57 1.54 3.96
C ASP A 36 4.70 2.81 3.95
N LEU A 37 5.29 3.97 3.63
CA LEU A 37 4.62 5.27 3.58
C LEU A 37 5.40 6.24 2.69
N VAL A 38 4.68 7.11 1.98
CA VAL A 38 5.24 8.26 1.25
C VAL A 38 4.73 9.55 1.87
N ILE A 39 5.63 10.49 2.16
CA ILE A 39 5.29 11.87 2.54
C ILE A 39 5.80 12.79 1.43
N SER A 40 4.92 13.59 0.85
CA SER A 40 5.27 14.50 -0.24
C SER A 40 4.69 15.89 -0.02
N ASP A 41 5.47 16.90 -0.37
CA ASP A 41 4.92 18.25 -0.56
C ASP A 41 4.09 18.28 -1.85
N ILE A 42 2.99 19.02 -1.85
CA ILE A 42 2.22 19.30 -3.06
C ILE A 42 3.04 20.18 -4.00
N MET A 43 3.68 21.22 -3.46
CA MET A 43 4.45 22.19 -4.23
C MET A 43 5.90 21.73 -4.38
N MET A 44 6.18 20.97 -5.43
CA MET A 44 7.54 20.57 -5.79
C MET A 44 7.87 20.99 -7.22
N PRO A 45 9.14 21.28 -7.53
CA PRO A 45 9.55 21.57 -8.91
C PRO A 45 9.40 20.30 -9.79
N GLY A 46 9.11 20.50 -11.06
CA GLY A 46 8.94 19.43 -12.02
C GLY A 46 7.60 18.71 -11.84
N MET A 47 7.58 17.59 -11.13
CA MET A 47 6.36 16.81 -10.85
C MET A 47 5.78 17.21 -9.48
N PRO A 48 4.58 17.82 -9.44
CA PRO A 48 3.89 18.12 -8.18
C PRO A 48 3.57 16.86 -7.36
N GLY A 49 3.47 16.99 -6.03
CA GLY A 49 3.10 15.89 -5.13
C GLY A 49 1.72 15.29 -5.44
N THR A 50 0.81 16.07 -5.99
CA THR A 50 -0.51 15.61 -6.46
C THR A 50 -0.39 14.65 -7.63
N GLU A 51 0.47 14.95 -8.61
CA GLU A 51 0.74 14.06 -9.74
C GLU A 51 1.50 12.80 -9.29
N LEU A 52 2.48 12.94 -8.39
CA LEU A 52 3.17 11.81 -7.76
C LEU A 52 2.16 10.88 -7.07
N CYS A 53 1.27 11.43 -6.25
CA CYS A 53 0.24 10.66 -5.57
C CYS A 53 -0.67 9.93 -6.56
N ALA A 54 -1.17 10.62 -7.58
CA ALA A 54 -2.00 10.03 -8.62
C ALA A 54 -1.28 8.87 -9.34
N LYS A 55 0.01 9.03 -9.67
CA LYS A 55 0.81 7.96 -10.30
C LYS A 55 0.96 6.75 -9.36
N ILE A 56 1.22 6.99 -8.07
CA ILE A 56 1.32 5.90 -7.07
C ILE A 56 -0.03 5.18 -6.95
N LYS A 57 -1.14 5.91 -6.83
CA LYS A 57 -2.46 5.35 -6.57
C LYS A 57 -3.11 4.66 -7.78
N ASN A 58 -2.75 5.07 -9.00
CA ASN A 58 -3.26 4.46 -10.23
C ASN A 58 -2.39 3.32 -10.78
N ASN A 59 -1.22 3.08 -10.22
CA ASN A 59 -0.36 1.97 -10.62
C ASN A 59 -0.61 0.75 -9.74
N ILE A 60 -0.93 -0.40 -10.37
CA ILE A 60 -1.19 -1.67 -9.68
C ILE A 60 -0.05 -2.08 -8.74
N GLU A 61 1.20 -1.76 -9.06
CA GLU A 61 2.36 -2.13 -8.28
C GLU A 61 2.50 -1.33 -6.97
N THR A 62 1.96 -0.09 -6.94
CA THR A 62 2.22 0.86 -5.86
C THR A 62 0.96 1.39 -5.17
N CYS A 63 -0.25 1.15 -5.72
CA CYS A 63 -1.49 1.76 -5.22
C CYS A 63 -1.80 1.40 -3.75
N HIS A 64 -1.23 0.31 -3.24
CA HIS A 64 -1.34 -0.09 -1.84
C HIS A 64 -0.51 0.77 -0.88
N ILE A 65 0.44 1.57 -1.38
CA ILE A 65 1.32 2.39 -0.54
C ILE A 65 0.57 3.65 -0.09
N PRO A 66 0.48 3.92 1.22
CA PRO A 66 -0.16 5.12 1.71
C PRO A 66 0.66 6.37 1.39
N VAL A 67 -0.04 7.45 1.04
CA VAL A 67 0.54 8.75 0.67
C VAL A 67 0.00 9.86 1.56
N VAL A 68 0.88 10.59 2.20
CA VAL A 68 0.59 11.81 2.96
C VAL A 68 1.04 13.02 2.15
N LEU A 69 0.10 13.93 1.85
CA LEU A 69 0.39 15.19 1.15
C LEU A 69 0.45 16.37 2.10
N LEU A 70 1.56 17.11 2.04
CA LEU A 70 1.75 18.37 2.78
C LEU A 70 1.26 19.52 1.88
N THR A 71 0.32 20.34 2.37
CA THR A 71 -0.34 21.37 1.56
C THR A 71 -0.39 22.71 2.28
N ALA A 72 -0.29 23.81 1.51
CA ALA A 72 -0.59 25.15 1.97
C ALA A 72 -2.08 25.53 1.81
N LEU A 73 -2.88 24.70 1.12
CA LEU A 73 -4.29 24.99 0.82
C LEU A 73 -5.19 24.87 2.05
N SER A 74 -6.18 25.73 2.13
CA SER A 74 -7.23 25.72 3.17
C SER A 74 -8.19 24.53 3.02
N ALA A 75 -9.00 24.26 4.05
CA ALA A 75 -9.92 23.12 4.09
C ALA A 75 -10.93 23.04 2.92
N PRO A 76 -11.58 24.15 2.46
CA PRO A 76 -12.55 24.08 1.36
C PRO A 76 -11.93 23.74 0.01
N GLU A 77 -10.72 24.23 -0.27
CA GLU A 77 -10.02 23.95 -1.54
C GLU A 77 -9.51 22.49 -1.61
N ARG A 78 -9.29 21.86 -0.45
CA ARG A 78 -8.87 20.45 -0.34
C ARG A 78 -9.99 19.46 -0.66
N GLU A 79 -11.24 19.76 -0.29
CA GLU A 79 -12.37 18.86 -0.57
C GLU A 79 -12.61 18.67 -2.06
N LEU A 80 -12.35 19.71 -2.88
CA LEU A 80 -12.52 19.63 -4.32
C LEU A 80 -11.38 18.92 -5.05
N GLU A 81 -10.13 19.09 -4.60
CA GLU A 81 -8.95 18.41 -5.20
C GLU A 81 -8.67 17.04 -4.56
N GLY A 82 -8.88 16.91 -3.27
CA GLY A 82 -8.54 15.72 -2.48
C GLY A 82 -9.33 14.48 -2.86
N LEU A 83 -10.61 14.61 -3.18
CA LEU A 83 -11.47 13.51 -3.63
C LEU A 83 -11.05 12.93 -5.00
N ARG A 84 -10.22 13.66 -5.79
CA ARG A 84 -9.76 13.22 -7.11
C ARG A 84 -8.38 12.54 -7.10
N ILE A 85 -7.55 12.78 -6.09
CA ILE A 85 -6.12 12.39 -6.11
C ILE A 85 -5.87 11.11 -5.33
N GLY A 86 -6.73 10.78 -4.36
CA GLY A 86 -6.66 9.52 -3.59
C GLY A 86 -5.56 9.47 -2.53
N ALA A 87 -5.04 10.60 -2.05
CA ALA A 87 -4.11 10.62 -0.91
C ALA A 87 -4.81 10.15 0.37
N ASP A 88 -4.08 9.42 1.23
CA ASP A 88 -4.63 8.88 2.47
C ASP A 88 -4.78 9.95 3.55
N ILE A 89 -3.86 10.92 3.60
CA ILE A 89 -3.93 12.07 4.52
C ILE A 89 -3.44 13.34 3.82
N TYR A 90 -4.11 14.45 4.12
CA TYR A 90 -3.67 15.81 3.79
C TYR A 90 -3.31 16.55 5.07
N VAL A 91 -2.11 17.15 5.11
CA VAL A 91 -1.59 17.90 6.25
C VAL A 91 -1.34 19.34 5.85
N VAL A 92 -2.07 20.26 6.46
CA VAL A 92 -1.93 21.70 6.18
C VAL A 92 -0.72 22.29 6.87
N LYS A 93 0.03 23.06 6.13
CA LYS A 93 1.12 23.93 6.66
C LYS A 93 0.54 25.24 7.22
N PRO A 94 1.05 25.74 8.39
CA PRO A 94 2.02 25.10 9.26
C PRO A 94 1.40 23.95 10.07
N PHE A 95 2.13 22.86 10.28
CA PHE A 95 1.64 21.68 10.99
C PHE A 95 2.45 21.37 12.25
N ASN A 96 1.81 20.72 13.20
CA ASN A 96 2.45 20.21 14.41
C ASN A 96 3.15 18.88 14.09
N MET A 97 4.47 18.82 14.33
CA MET A 97 5.30 17.64 14.03
C MET A 97 4.84 16.39 14.79
N ARG A 98 4.48 16.51 16.08
CA ARG A 98 3.97 15.36 16.86
C ARG A 98 2.71 14.78 16.26
N ARG A 99 1.80 15.66 15.79
CA ARG A 99 0.58 15.24 15.13
C ARG A 99 0.86 14.51 13.82
N LEU A 100 1.80 15.01 13.00
CA LEU A 100 2.19 14.35 11.75
C LEU A 100 2.76 12.96 12.02
N VAL A 101 3.70 12.83 12.98
CA VAL A 101 4.27 11.53 13.37
C VAL A 101 3.18 10.55 13.84
N MET A 102 2.25 11.01 14.67
CA MET A 102 1.13 10.17 15.12
C MET A 102 0.24 9.71 13.96
N GLN A 103 -0.07 10.59 13.00
CA GLN A 103 -0.86 10.24 11.82
C GLN A 103 -0.15 9.22 10.94
N CYS A 104 1.15 9.39 10.69
CA CYS A 104 1.96 8.43 9.93
C CYS A 104 2.03 7.07 10.63
N ASN A 105 2.29 7.07 11.94
CA ASN A 105 2.30 5.84 12.74
C ASN A 105 0.95 5.12 12.70
N ASN A 106 -0.15 5.86 12.80
CA ASN A 106 -1.49 5.28 12.73
C ASN A 106 -1.77 4.64 11.36
N LEU A 107 -1.36 5.27 10.25
CA LEU A 107 -1.49 4.68 8.92
C LEU A 107 -0.72 3.35 8.81
N ILE A 108 0.55 3.36 9.21
CA ILE A 108 1.41 2.16 9.15
C ILE A 108 0.84 1.06 10.05
N ASN A 109 0.45 1.39 11.29
CA ASN A 109 -0.07 0.42 12.25
C ASN A 109 -1.43 -0.15 11.84
N THR A 110 -2.35 0.68 11.35
CA THR A 110 -3.65 0.22 10.85
C THR A 110 -3.46 -0.79 9.72
N ARG A 111 -2.54 -0.51 8.79
CA ARG A 111 -2.22 -1.44 7.71
C ARG A 111 -1.65 -2.76 8.23
N ARG A 112 -0.69 -2.72 9.15
CA ARG A 112 -0.13 -3.92 9.80
C ARG A 112 -1.19 -4.74 10.54
N LEU A 113 -2.13 -4.07 11.21
CA LEU A 113 -3.25 -4.76 11.89
C LEU A 113 -4.18 -5.44 10.88
N LEU A 114 -4.49 -4.80 9.74
CA LEU A 114 -5.29 -5.41 8.68
C LEU A 114 -4.59 -6.62 8.08
N GLN A 115 -3.28 -6.51 7.79
CA GLN A 115 -2.46 -7.61 7.30
C GLN A 115 -2.46 -8.80 8.30
N ASN A 116 -2.25 -8.53 9.57
CA ASN A 116 -2.25 -9.56 10.62
C ASN A 116 -3.62 -10.23 10.78
N LYS A 117 -4.71 -9.47 10.74
CA LYS A 117 -6.06 -10.03 10.75
C LYS A 117 -6.27 -10.99 9.59
N TYR A 118 -5.88 -10.62 8.40
CA TYR A 118 -6.01 -11.48 7.22
C TYR A 118 -5.21 -12.78 7.32
N ALA A 119 -3.99 -12.70 7.86
CA ALA A 119 -3.13 -13.86 8.02
C ALA A 119 -3.70 -14.89 9.03
N HIS A 120 -4.48 -14.44 10.03
CA HIS A 120 -4.89 -15.28 11.16
C HIS A 120 -6.39 -15.60 11.24
N GLN A 121 -7.27 -14.91 10.48
CA GLN A 121 -8.71 -15.21 10.52
C GLN A 121 -9.06 -16.39 9.61
N LEU A 122 -9.66 -17.42 10.23
CA LEU A 122 -10.21 -18.60 9.53
C LEU A 122 -11.53 -18.28 8.82
N ASP A 123 -12.29 -17.31 9.27
CA ASP A 123 -13.54 -16.87 8.64
C ASP A 123 -13.28 -15.91 7.49
N SER A 124 -13.36 -16.43 6.30
CA SER A 124 -13.06 -15.73 5.06
C SER A 124 -14.29 -15.19 4.32
N LYS A 125 -15.00 -14.28 4.91
CA LYS A 125 -15.54 -13.21 4.07
C LYS A 125 -14.44 -12.15 4.03
N ALA A 126 -13.88 -11.90 2.85
CA ALA A 126 -12.89 -10.87 2.60
C ALA A 126 -13.46 -9.49 3.01
N GLU A 127 -13.60 -9.27 4.32
CA GLU A 127 -13.88 -7.94 4.84
C GLU A 127 -12.71 -7.06 4.41
N LYS A 128 -13.05 -5.98 3.76
CA LYS A 128 -12.22 -4.96 3.11
C LYS A 128 -10.83 -4.79 3.74
N ILE A 129 -9.87 -5.60 3.28
CA ILE A 129 -8.46 -5.48 3.65
C ILE A 129 -7.80 -4.41 2.81
N ALA A 130 -8.29 -4.26 1.60
CA ALA A 130 -7.80 -3.31 0.65
C ALA A 130 -8.33 -1.91 0.96
N THR A 131 -7.43 -0.94 0.99
CA THR A 131 -7.74 0.47 1.24
C THR A 131 -8.23 1.20 -0.02
N ASN A 132 -8.16 0.53 -1.19
CA ASN A 132 -8.60 1.07 -2.48
C ASN A 132 -9.19 -0.03 -3.37
N GLU A 133 -9.95 0.39 -4.40
CA GLU A 133 -10.65 -0.53 -5.31
C GLU A 133 -9.71 -1.43 -6.14
N LEU A 134 -8.52 -0.94 -6.50
CA LEU A 134 -7.55 -1.74 -7.27
C LEU A 134 -7.00 -2.89 -6.44
N ASP A 135 -6.68 -2.63 -5.18
CA ASP A 135 -6.23 -3.66 -4.24
C ASP A 135 -7.34 -4.67 -3.97
N GLN A 136 -8.58 -4.19 -3.82
CA GLN A 136 -9.73 -5.06 -3.58
C GLN A 136 -9.94 -6.03 -4.75
N LYS A 137 -10.00 -5.51 -5.97
CA LYS A 137 -10.15 -6.35 -7.18
C LYS A 137 -8.99 -7.33 -7.35
N PHE A 138 -7.77 -6.88 -7.06
CA PHE A 138 -6.59 -7.74 -7.17
C PHE A 138 -6.64 -8.90 -6.18
N ILE A 139 -6.99 -8.65 -4.92
CA ILE A 139 -7.03 -9.70 -3.89
C ILE A 139 -8.21 -10.65 -4.09
N GLU A 140 -9.35 -10.14 -4.57
CA GLU A 140 -10.49 -10.98 -4.95
C GLU A 140 -10.13 -11.93 -6.10
N GLN A 141 -9.52 -11.42 -7.16
CA GLN A 141 -9.03 -12.22 -8.28
C GLN A 141 -7.97 -13.22 -7.82
N ALA A 142 -7.01 -12.80 -6.99
CA ALA A 142 -5.97 -13.68 -6.45
C ALA A 142 -6.55 -14.82 -5.61
N THR A 143 -7.57 -14.54 -4.82
CA THR A 143 -8.28 -15.55 -4.02
C THR A 143 -8.99 -16.54 -4.95
N GLN A 144 -9.72 -16.06 -5.95
CA GLN A 144 -10.43 -16.90 -6.91
C GLN A 144 -9.48 -17.83 -7.66
N VAL A 145 -8.36 -17.29 -8.17
CA VAL A 145 -7.35 -18.10 -8.88
C VAL A 145 -6.80 -19.21 -8.00
N VAL A 146 -6.54 -18.96 -6.73
CA VAL A 146 -6.07 -20.00 -5.79
C VAL A 146 -7.20 -21.00 -5.51
N GLU A 147 -8.44 -20.55 -5.36
CA GLU A 147 -9.60 -21.43 -5.13
C GLU A 147 -9.86 -22.36 -6.30
N ASP A 148 -9.74 -21.88 -7.53
CA ASP A 148 -9.89 -22.68 -8.74
C ASP A 148 -8.81 -23.76 -8.90
N ASN A 149 -7.63 -23.52 -8.24
CA ASN A 149 -6.48 -24.43 -8.28
C ASN A 149 -6.24 -25.19 -6.95
N MET A 150 -7.24 -25.25 -6.06
CA MET A 150 -7.09 -25.87 -4.73
C MET A 150 -6.62 -27.32 -4.77
N GLU A 151 -7.16 -28.09 -5.71
CA GLU A 151 -6.90 -29.53 -5.85
C GLU A 151 -5.63 -29.84 -6.66
N ASN A 152 -5.02 -28.83 -7.26
CA ASN A 152 -3.81 -29.01 -8.05
C ASN A 152 -2.55 -28.93 -7.16
N PRO A 153 -1.87 -30.06 -6.85
CA PRO A 153 -0.67 -30.05 -6.01
C PRO A 153 0.52 -29.35 -6.67
N GLU A 154 0.53 -29.25 -8.01
CA GLU A 154 1.59 -28.62 -8.80
C GLU A 154 1.34 -27.11 -9.00
N PHE A 155 0.28 -26.54 -8.41
CA PHE A 155 0.01 -25.11 -8.50
C PHE A 155 1.09 -24.28 -7.78
N SER A 156 1.98 -23.72 -8.58
CA SER A 156 3.15 -22.96 -8.13
C SER A 156 2.93 -21.45 -8.21
N VAL A 157 3.83 -20.67 -7.60
CA VAL A 157 3.84 -19.21 -7.73
C VAL A 157 3.98 -18.75 -9.19
N ASP A 158 4.68 -19.52 -10.01
CA ASP A 158 4.83 -19.22 -11.43
C ASP A 158 3.53 -19.46 -12.20
N ALA A 159 2.77 -20.50 -11.87
CA ALA A 159 1.43 -20.69 -12.38
C ALA A 159 0.50 -19.59 -11.92
N PHE A 160 0.53 -19.26 -10.63
CA PHE A 160 -0.26 -18.18 -10.03
C PHE A 160 0.01 -16.84 -10.74
N SER A 161 1.26 -16.45 -10.97
CA SER A 161 1.58 -15.19 -11.64
C SER A 161 1.08 -15.15 -13.08
N ARG A 162 1.13 -16.27 -13.81
CA ARG A 162 0.60 -16.38 -15.17
C ARG A 162 -0.93 -16.23 -15.22
N GLU A 163 -1.65 -16.90 -14.32
CA GLU A 163 -3.12 -16.80 -14.26
C GLU A 163 -3.60 -15.42 -13.83
N MET A 164 -2.84 -14.75 -12.96
CA MET A 164 -3.08 -13.36 -12.59
C MET A 164 -2.72 -12.35 -13.70
N GLY A 165 -2.04 -12.78 -14.77
CA GLY A 165 -1.61 -11.90 -15.85
C GLY A 165 -0.55 -10.88 -15.43
N VAL A 166 0.23 -11.14 -14.37
CA VAL A 166 1.25 -10.23 -13.85
C VAL A 166 2.61 -10.91 -13.73
N GLY A 167 3.69 -10.13 -13.75
CA GLY A 167 5.03 -10.67 -13.48
C GLY A 167 5.18 -11.18 -12.05
N ARG A 168 6.07 -12.16 -11.84
CA ARG A 168 6.33 -12.77 -10.52
C ARG A 168 6.70 -11.74 -9.45
N THR A 169 7.51 -10.74 -9.80
CA THR A 169 7.92 -9.65 -8.90
C THR A 169 6.70 -8.82 -8.47
N VAL A 170 5.84 -8.46 -9.42
CA VAL A 170 4.62 -7.69 -9.18
C VAL A 170 3.67 -8.49 -8.27
N LEU A 171 3.45 -9.77 -8.58
CA LEU A 171 2.65 -10.66 -7.74
C LEU A 171 3.18 -10.68 -6.30
N PHE A 172 4.49 -10.86 -6.14
CA PHE A 172 5.12 -10.92 -4.82
C PHE A 172 4.94 -9.62 -4.04
N GLN A 173 5.25 -8.48 -4.66
CA GLN A 173 5.13 -7.16 -4.05
C GLN A 173 3.68 -6.86 -3.65
N LYS A 174 2.74 -7.18 -4.54
CA LYS A 174 1.33 -6.90 -4.36
C LYS A 174 0.69 -7.76 -3.27
N ILE A 175 0.87 -9.08 -3.34
CA ILE A 175 0.37 -9.99 -2.29
C ILE A 175 0.97 -9.62 -0.94
N LYS A 176 2.29 -9.41 -0.87
CA LYS A 176 2.97 -9.02 0.37
C LYS A 176 2.49 -7.66 0.87
N GLY A 177 2.35 -6.69 -0.03
CA GLY A 177 1.90 -5.34 0.29
C GLY A 177 0.48 -5.29 0.87
N ILE A 178 -0.45 -6.09 0.35
CA ILE A 178 -1.84 -6.12 0.81
C ILE A 178 -2.00 -7.03 2.04
N THR A 179 -1.45 -8.25 2.00
CA THR A 179 -1.73 -9.31 2.98
C THR A 179 -0.64 -9.51 4.04
N GLY A 180 0.53 -8.88 3.87
CA GLY A 180 1.71 -9.14 4.70
C GLY A 180 2.38 -10.49 4.45
N SER A 181 1.81 -11.36 3.60
CA SER A 181 2.26 -12.73 3.35
C SER A 181 2.95 -12.86 2.00
N THR A 182 3.85 -13.86 1.88
CA THR A 182 4.39 -14.20 0.56
C THR A 182 3.33 -14.92 -0.29
N PRO A 183 3.44 -14.94 -1.63
CA PRO A 183 2.52 -15.69 -2.49
C PRO A 183 2.39 -17.18 -2.12
N ASN A 184 3.48 -17.84 -1.74
CA ASN A 184 3.42 -19.23 -1.25
C ASN A 184 2.60 -19.35 0.03
N ASN A 185 2.82 -18.46 1.01
CA ASN A 185 2.05 -18.48 2.25
C ASN A 185 0.58 -18.11 2.00
N PHE A 186 0.29 -17.23 1.05
CA PHE A 186 -1.05 -16.89 0.64
C PHE A 186 -1.81 -18.12 0.11
N ILE A 187 -1.21 -18.87 -0.83
CA ILE A 187 -1.77 -20.14 -1.35
C ILE A 187 -1.98 -21.13 -0.21
N MET A 188 -0.96 -21.33 0.64
CA MET A 188 -1.02 -22.29 1.75
C MET A 188 -2.10 -21.91 2.77
N ASN A 189 -2.20 -20.65 3.13
CA ASN A 189 -3.22 -20.18 4.08
C ASN A 189 -4.64 -20.39 3.55
N LEU A 190 -4.90 -20.14 2.26
CA LEU A 190 -6.20 -20.41 1.65
C LEU A 190 -6.53 -21.90 1.64
N ARG A 191 -5.55 -22.77 1.31
CA ARG A 191 -5.71 -24.22 1.37
C ARG A 191 -6.02 -24.71 2.79
N LEU A 192 -5.31 -24.20 3.80
CA LEU A 192 -5.53 -24.55 5.20
C LEU A 192 -6.91 -24.08 5.69
N LYS A 193 -7.34 -22.88 5.32
CA LYS A 193 -8.68 -22.36 5.63
C LYS A 193 -9.78 -23.27 5.06
N LYS A 194 -9.62 -23.68 3.80
CA LYS A 194 -10.58 -24.60 3.15
C LYS A 194 -10.60 -25.98 3.82
N ALA A 195 -9.42 -26.52 4.14
CA ALA A 195 -9.33 -27.80 4.86
C ALA A 195 -9.97 -27.73 6.25
N ALA A 196 -9.76 -26.65 7.00
CA ALA A 196 -10.39 -26.45 8.29
C ALA A 196 -11.93 -26.38 8.19
N TYR A 197 -12.46 -25.74 7.16
CA TYR A 197 -13.91 -25.67 6.92
C TYR A 197 -14.56 -27.04 6.67
N PHE A 198 -13.84 -27.98 6.05
CA PHE A 198 -14.35 -29.34 5.82
C PHE A 198 -14.23 -30.27 7.03
N LEU A 199 -13.50 -29.87 8.07
CA LEU A 199 -13.32 -30.65 9.30
C LEU A 199 -14.29 -30.24 10.43
N LEU A 200 -15.04 -29.16 10.25
CA LEU A 200 -16.06 -28.66 11.18
C LEU A 200 -17.45 -29.08 10.72
#